data_75c0528a93ce5ea1492cc4307b4ab42c
#
_entry.id   75c0528a93ce5ea1492cc4307b4ab42c
#
_cell.length_a   1.000
_cell.length_b   1.000
_cell.length_c   1.000
_cell.angle_alpha   90.00
_cell.angle_beta   90.00
_cell.angle_gamma   90.00
#
_symmetry.space_group_name_H-M   'P 1'
#
loop_
_entity.id
_entity.type
_entity.pdbx_description
1 polymer ?
#
loop_
_entity_poly.entity_id
_entity_poly.type
_entity_poly.pdbx_seq_one_letter_code
_entity_poly.pdbx_strand_id
1 'polypeptide(L)'
;PALESAPANFPRVLAYWQAVPEGAEPIARNRARYRNGDPGLWAEPAWSAAFISFVMRSAGVGAREFPPSAAHAFYLDGLIADAQRFPATAPFIPHGVADRAPQVGDLVCADRSRSALRAWHDRLAETGRFRPMHCDIVVRAMPGAVEAVGGNIRDAVTLARFATDPSGRLLPRPRGEPTWFAILENRLGRLPPFWVSPNPPASSFPNHEGPAS
;
A
#
# COMPACT_ATOMS: atom_id res chain seq x y z
N PRO A 1 20.91 11.49 -4.96
CA PRO A 1 19.54 11.12 -4.64
C PRO A 1 18.80 12.33 -4.05
N ALA A 2 17.50 12.45 -4.37
CA ALA A 2 16.66 13.49 -3.79
C ALA A 2 16.24 13.03 -2.39
N LEU A 3 16.90 13.52 -1.35
CA LEU A 3 16.61 13.16 0.05
C LEU A 3 15.33 13.84 0.53
N GLU A 4 14.56 13.15 1.37
CA GLU A 4 13.32 13.67 1.96
C GLU A 4 13.55 14.91 2.82
N SER A 5 14.66 14.94 3.54
CA SER A 5 15.09 16.06 4.38
C SER A 5 15.46 17.31 3.60
N ALA A 6 15.64 17.21 2.27
CA ALA A 6 15.89 18.40 1.44
C ALA A 6 14.63 19.27 1.36
N PRO A 7 14.70 20.58 1.67
CA PRO A 7 13.54 21.49 1.64
C PRO A 7 12.77 21.47 0.32
N ALA A 8 13.46 21.27 -0.81
CA ALA A 8 12.83 21.16 -2.13
C ALA A 8 11.90 19.94 -2.27
N ASN A 9 12.06 18.89 -1.45
CA ASN A 9 11.22 17.71 -1.45
C ASN A 9 10.07 17.78 -0.42
N PHE A 10 10.02 18.84 0.39
CA PHE A 10 8.95 19.02 1.39
C PHE A 10 7.54 18.85 0.80
N PRO A 11 7.18 19.45 -0.35
CA PRO A 11 5.84 19.28 -0.92
C PRO A 11 5.52 17.86 -1.35
N ARG A 12 6.53 17.08 -1.75
CA ARG A 12 6.34 15.70 -2.21
C ARG A 12 5.95 14.78 -1.06
N VAL A 13 6.72 14.83 0.04
CA VAL A 13 6.43 14.00 1.22
C VAL A 13 5.16 14.49 1.92
N LEU A 14 4.88 15.80 1.89
CA LEU A 14 3.59 16.35 2.32
C LEU A 14 2.42 15.70 1.58
N ALA A 15 2.51 15.53 0.26
CA ALA A 15 1.47 14.88 -0.55
C ALA A 15 1.26 13.41 -0.16
N TYR A 16 2.33 12.70 0.22
CA TYR A 16 2.21 11.31 0.70
C TYR A 16 1.39 11.26 2.00
N TRP A 17 1.70 12.14 2.96
CA TRP A 17 0.95 12.22 4.22
C TRP A 17 -0.50 12.68 4.05
N GLN A 18 -0.80 13.47 3.01
CA GLN A 18 -2.18 13.86 2.68
C GLN A 18 -3.02 12.71 2.10
N ALA A 19 -2.40 11.61 1.73
CA ALA A 19 -3.08 10.43 1.19
C ALA A 19 -3.61 9.47 2.27
N VAL A 20 -3.25 9.68 3.53
CA VAL A 20 -3.62 8.79 4.64
C VAL A 20 -4.41 9.51 5.72
N PRO A 21 -5.34 8.83 6.43
CA PRO A 21 -6.13 9.44 7.50
C PRO A 21 -5.30 9.99 8.65
N GLU A 22 -4.18 9.33 8.97
CA GLU A 22 -3.29 9.69 10.09
C GLU A 22 -2.33 10.85 9.77
N GLY A 23 -2.44 11.45 8.58
CA GLY A 23 -1.46 12.42 8.08
C GLY A 23 -1.46 13.78 8.79
N ALA A 24 -2.52 14.17 9.48
CA ALA A 24 -2.66 15.52 10.04
C ALA A 24 -1.53 15.91 11.00
N GLU A 25 -1.18 15.04 11.92
CA GLU A 25 -0.14 15.29 12.94
C GLU A 25 1.27 15.36 12.34
N PRO A 26 1.74 14.36 11.54
CA PRO A 26 3.02 14.48 10.83
C PRO A 26 3.13 15.74 9.98
N ILE A 27 2.07 16.13 9.29
CA ILE A 27 2.02 17.35 8.47
C ILE A 27 2.22 18.60 9.34
N ALA A 28 1.47 18.71 10.44
CA ALA A 28 1.57 19.88 11.33
C ALA A 28 3.00 20.03 11.91
N ARG A 29 3.58 18.93 12.39
CA ARG A 29 4.93 18.86 12.92
C ARG A 29 5.97 19.29 11.89
N ASN A 30 5.92 18.74 10.70
CA ASN A 30 6.90 19.00 9.67
C ASN A 30 6.74 20.39 9.04
N ARG A 31 5.54 20.97 9.00
CA ARG A 31 5.33 22.37 8.64
C ARG A 31 6.00 23.33 9.65
N ALA A 32 5.95 23.00 10.94
CA ALA A 32 6.65 23.79 11.96
C ALA A 32 8.18 23.70 11.79
N ARG A 33 8.72 22.48 11.59
CA ARG A 33 10.14 22.26 11.30
C ARG A 33 10.60 23.02 10.05
N TYR A 34 9.83 22.95 8.97
CA TYR A 34 10.15 23.65 7.72
C TYR A 34 10.27 25.16 7.91
N ARG A 35 9.32 25.78 8.65
CA ARG A 35 9.35 27.22 8.95
C ARG A 35 10.55 27.63 9.80
N ASN A 36 11.01 26.74 10.66
CA ASN A 36 12.12 26.98 11.56
C ASN A 36 13.49 26.61 10.97
N GLY A 37 13.53 26.12 9.72
CA GLY A 37 14.78 25.69 9.06
C GLY A 37 15.40 24.43 9.71
N ASP A 38 14.60 23.60 10.39
CA ASP A 38 15.07 22.37 11.04
C ASP A 38 15.47 21.34 9.97
N PRO A 39 16.69 20.77 10.03
CA PRO A 39 17.16 19.76 9.07
C PRO A 39 16.47 18.39 9.21
N GLY A 40 15.73 18.16 10.31
CA GLY A 40 15.04 16.90 10.57
C GLY A 40 13.69 16.74 9.85
N LEU A 41 13.53 17.36 8.68
CA LEU A 41 12.28 17.25 7.90
C LEU A 41 11.99 15.79 7.54
N TRP A 42 10.77 15.38 7.83
CA TRP A 42 10.21 14.05 7.50
C TRP A 42 10.94 12.84 8.10
N ALA A 43 11.93 13.05 8.99
CA ALA A 43 12.67 11.97 9.61
C ALA A 43 11.76 11.03 10.44
N GLU A 44 10.69 11.59 11.02
CA GLU A 44 9.71 10.84 11.79
C GLU A 44 8.29 11.41 11.63
N PRO A 45 7.28 10.52 11.63
CA PRO A 45 7.35 9.06 11.51
C PRO A 45 7.71 8.61 10.09
N ALA A 46 8.09 7.31 9.93
CA ALA A 46 8.41 6.73 8.62
C ALA A 46 7.20 6.83 7.68
N TRP A 47 7.41 7.37 6.46
CA TRP A 47 6.35 7.67 5.48
C TRP A 47 6.20 6.61 4.38
N SER A 48 6.86 5.45 4.48
CA SER A 48 6.85 4.43 3.43
C SER A 48 5.45 3.92 3.07
N ALA A 49 4.58 3.69 4.07
CA ALA A 49 3.21 3.26 3.85
C ALA A 49 2.33 4.39 3.29
N ALA A 50 2.57 5.62 3.73
CA ALA A 50 1.91 6.81 3.17
C ALA A 50 2.26 7.01 1.69
N PHE A 51 3.51 6.71 1.28
CA PHE A 51 3.92 6.70 -0.13
C PHE A 51 3.12 5.69 -0.96
N ILE A 52 3.01 4.43 -0.50
CA ILE A 52 2.21 3.42 -1.19
C ILE A 52 0.74 3.86 -1.30
N SER A 53 0.17 4.37 -0.22
CA SER A 53 -1.20 4.91 -0.19
C SER A 53 -1.39 6.08 -1.18
N PHE A 54 -0.40 6.96 -1.27
CA PHE A 54 -0.38 8.05 -2.24
C PHE A 54 -0.35 7.54 -3.69
N VAL A 55 0.49 6.55 -4.00
CA VAL A 55 0.59 5.95 -5.34
C VAL A 55 -0.75 5.32 -5.74
N MET A 56 -1.36 4.52 -4.87
CA MET A 56 -2.65 3.89 -5.12
C MET A 56 -3.74 4.94 -5.37
N ARG A 57 -3.84 5.95 -4.51
CA ARG A 57 -4.79 7.06 -4.68
C ARG A 57 -4.56 7.83 -5.99
N SER A 58 -3.30 8.11 -6.34
CA SER A 58 -2.94 8.82 -7.57
C SER A 58 -3.26 8.02 -8.82
N ALA A 59 -3.26 6.70 -8.72
CA ALA A 59 -3.70 5.78 -9.78
C ALA A 59 -5.23 5.65 -9.87
N GLY A 60 -6.00 6.37 -9.05
CA GLY A 60 -7.46 6.32 -9.03
C GLY A 60 -8.05 5.16 -8.23
N VAL A 61 -7.24 4.43 -7.46
CA VAL A 61 -7.69 3.33 -6.61
C VAL A 61 -8.48 3.88 -5.43
N GLY A 62 -9.71 3.40 -5.26
CA GLY A 62 -10.61 3.84 -4.19
C GLY A 62 -10.19 3.29 -2.81
N ALA A 63 -10.57 4.01 -1.73
CA ALA A 63 -10.23 3.60 -0.36
C ALA A 63 -10.85 2.25 0.06
N ARG A 64 -11.87 1.77 -0.64
CA ARG A 64 -12.43 0.43 -0.44
C ARG A 64 -11.59 -0.66 -1.10
N GLU A 65 -10.91 -0.33 -2.20
CA GLU A 65 -10.06 -1.26 -2.93
C GLU A 65 -8.66 -1.35 -2.31
N PHE A 66 -8.18 -0.22 -1.80
CA PHE A 66 -6.93 -0.13 -1.04
C PHE A 66 -7.13 0.81 0.16
N PRO A 67 -7.30 0.29 1.38
CA PRO A 67 -7.50 1.13 2.57
C PRO A 67 -6.21 1.88 2.90
N PRO A 68 -6.17 3.23 2.71
CA PRO A 68 -4.94 3.98 2.93
C PRO A 68 -4.55 4.01 4.41
N SER A 69 -3.26 3.85 4.72
CA SER A 69 -2.75 3.94 6.08
C SER A 69 -1.30 4.42 6.15
N ALA A 70 -0.95 5.03 7.27
CA ALA A 70 0.42 5.40 7.62
C ALA A 70 1.32 4.21 7.98
N ALA A 71 0.76 3.02 8.17
CA ALA A 71 1.51 1.80 8.49
C ALA A 71 1.15 0.66 7.54
N HIS A 72 2.17 -0.01 6.99
CA HIS A 72 1.99 -1.17 6.10
C HIS A 72 1.13 -2.26 6.74
N ALA A 73 1.29 -2.51 8.04
CA ALA A 73 0.55 -3.52 8.77
C ALA A 73 -0.97 -3.35 8.67
N PHE A 74 -1.47 -2.12 8.72
CA PHE A 74 -2.91 -1.87 8.79
C PHE A 74 -3.60 -1.97 7.42
N TYR A 75 -3.00 -1.46 6.35
CA TYR A 75 -3.59 -1.68 5.04
C TYR A 75 -3.50 -3.16 4.61
N LEU A 76 -2.42 -3.86 5.00
CA LEU A 76 -2.31 -5.30 4.76
C LEU A 76 -3.42 -6.09 5.46
N ASP A 77 -3.75 -5.74 6.70
CA ASP A 77 -4.88 -6.37 7.42
C ASP A 77 -6.19 -6.22 6.65
N GLY A 78 -6.45 -5.02 6.13
CA GLY A 78 -7.63 -4.76 5.31
C GLY A 78 -7.65 -5.59 4.03
N LEU A 79 -6.54 -5.62 3.28
CA LEU A 79 -6.43 -6.38 2.04
C LEU A 79 -6.54 -7.89 2.26
N ILE A 80 -5.93 -8.42 3.32
CA ILE A 80 -6.02 -9.85 3.69
C ILE A 80 -7.44 -10.21 4.09
N ALA A 81 -8.09 -9.40 4.92
CA ALA A 81 -9.47 -9.62 5.36
C ALA A 81 -10.45 -9.60 4.17
N ASP A 82 -10.26 -8.66 3.23
CA ASP A 82 -11.08 -8.56 2.03
C ASP A 82 -10.89 -9.79 1.12
N ALA A 83 -9.64 -10.23 0.93
CA ALA A 83 -9.33 -11.44 0.17
C ALA A 83 -9.94 -12.71 0.78
N GLN A 84 -9.95 -12.84 2.10
CA GLN A 84 -10.57 -13.96 2.78
C GLN A 84 -12.09 -13.96 2.64
N ARG A 85 -12.70 -12.78 2.74
CA ARG A 85 -14.15 -12.63 2.67
C ARG A 85 -14.69 -12.70 1.23
N PHE A 86 -13.93 -12.20 0.26
CA PHE A 86 -14.35 -12.05 -1.13
C PHE A 86 -13.28 -12.53 -2.11
N PRO A 87 -12.85 -13.80 -2.06
CA PRO A 87 -11.69 -14.28 -2.82
C PRO A 87 -11.84 -14.14 -4.35
N ALA A 88 -13.08 -14.14 -4.86
CA ALA A 88 -13.35 -13.98 -6.29
C ALA A 88 -13.26 -12.53 -6.76
N THR A 89 -13.51 -11.54 -5.89
CA THR A 89 -13.66 -10.12 -6.27
C THR A 89 -12.75 -9.18 -5.52
N ALA A 90 -11.97 -9.67 -4.54
CA ALA A 90 -11.02 -8.84 -3.83
C ALA A 90 -9.99 -8.25 -4.80
N PRO A 91 -9.69 -6.94 -4.70
CA PRO A 91 -8.74 -6.26 -5.57
C PRO A 91 -7.30 -6.68 -5.36
N PHE A 92 -6.99 -7.24 -4.19
CA PHE A 92 -5.67 -7.79 -3.87
C PHE A 92 -5.81 -9.17 -3.22
N ILE A 93 -4.97 -10.12 -3.65
CA ILE A 93 -4.93 -11.48 -3.09
C ILE A 93 -3.55 -11.74 -2.50
N PRO A 94 -3.45 -12.14 -1.22
CA PRO A 94 -2.17 -12.50 -0.61
C PRO A 94 -1.73 -13.89 -1.06
N HIS A 95 -0.45 -14.00 -1.39
CA HIS A 95 0.23 -15.24 -1.74
C HIS A 95 1.48 -15.42 -0.90
N GLY A 96 1.87 -16.67 -0.66
CA GLY A 96 3.19 -16.99 -0.15
C GLY A 96 4.28 -16.65 -1.18
N VAL A 97 5.45 -16.29 -0.69
CA VAL A 97 6.57 -15.88 -1.54
C VAL A 97 7.05 -17.03 -2.45
N ALA A 98 6.91 -18.28 -1.96
CA ALA A 98 7.22 -19.47 -2.73
C ALA A 98 6.13 -19.89 -3.72
N ASP A 99 4.92 -19.36 -3.57
CA ASP A 99 3.74 -19.82 -4.31
C ASP A 99 3.53 -19.06 -5.62
N ARG A 100 4.03 -17.82 -5.69
CA ARG A 100 3.78 -16.92 -6.82
C ARG A 100 5.02 -16.10 -7.21
N ALA A 101 5.27 -15.99 -8.51
CA ALA A 101 6.17 -15.00 -9.07
C ALA A 101 5.49 -13.62 -9.08
N PRO A 102 6.07 -12.57 -8.49
CA PRO A 102 5.46 -11.25 -8.49
C PRO A 102 5.40 -10.68 -9.91
N GLN A 103 4.30 -9.99 -10.20
CA GLN A 103 4.03 -9.33 -11.48
C GLN A 103 4.03 -7.81 -11.31
N VAL A 104 4.13 -7.07 -12.42
CA VAL A 104 4.02 -5.60 -12.39
C VAL A 104 2.70 -5.18 -11.77
N GLY A 105 2.77 -4.28 -10.79
CA GLY A 105 1.64 -3.80 -9.99
C GLY A 105 1.42 -4.55 -8.68
N ASP A 106 2.00 -5.74 -8.50
CA ASP A 106 1.92 -6.47 -7.23
C ASP A 106 2.72 -5.74 -6.14
N LEU A 107 2.34 -5.95 -4.87
CA LEU A 107 3.15 -5.53 -3.73
C LEU A 107 4.00 -6.71 -3.23
N VAL A 108 5.28 -6.48 -3.03
CA VAL A 108 6.19 -7.43 -2.35
C VAL A 108 6.48 -6.89 -0.96
N CYS A 109 6.14 -7.68 0.07
CA CYS A 109 6.15 -7.23 1.45
C CYS A 109 7.13 -8.01 2.32
N ALA A 110 7.94 -7.28 3.10
CA ALA A 110 8.94 -7.82 4.00
C ALA A 110 8.67 -7.39 5.45
N ASP A 111 8.92 -8.29 6.38
CA ASP A 111 8.87 -8.05 7.81
C ASP A 111 10.23 -7.54 8.31
N ARG A 112 10.22 -6.44 9.06
CA ARG A 112 11.40 -5.79 9.64
C ARG A 112 11.56 -6.07 11.13
N SER A 113 10.71 -6.92 11.71
CA SER A 113 10.80 -7.28 13.13
C SER A 113 11.89 -8.33 13.38
N ARG A 114 12.28 -8.48 14.66
CA ARG A 114 13.27 -9.49 15.07
C ARG A 114 12.72 -10.92 14.93
N SER A 115 11.43 -11.11 15.15
CA SER A 115 10.72 -12.39 14.96
C SER A 115 9.89 -12.29 13.69
N ALA A 116 10.52 -12.51 12.55
CA ALA A 116 9.90 -12.32 11.25
C ALA A 116 8.75 -13.30 11.00
N LEU A 117 7.68 -12.80 10.38
CA LEU A 117 6.62 -13.63 9.81
C LEU A 117 7.22 -14.53 8.72
N ARG A 118 6.76 -15.78 8.64
CA ARG A 118 7.20 -16.74 7.62
C ARG A 118 6.29 -16.71 6.40
N ALA A 119 5.01 -16.39 6.62
CA ALA A 119 4.00 -16.31 5.59
C ALA A 119 2.95 -15.25 5.93
N TRP A 120 2.16 -14.85 4.96
CA TRP A 120 1.10 -13.87 5.17
C TRP A 120 0.04 -14.35 6.19
N HIS A 121 -0.18 -15.65 6.32
CA HIS A 121 -1.12 -16.24 7.29
C HIS A 121 -0.74 -15.91 8.74
N ASP A 122 0.57 -15.81 9.03
CA ASP A 122 1.03 -15.48 10.39
C ASP A 122 0.52 -14.12 10.83
N ARG A 123 0.25 -13.22 9.87
CA ARG A 123 -0.31 -11.90 10.13
C ARG A 123 -1.71 -11.94 10.74
N LEU A 124 -2.48 -12.99 10.47
CA LEU A 124 -3.86 -13.12 10.98
C LEU A 124 -3.92 -13.14 12.51
N ALA A 125 -2.92 -13.71 13.16
CA ALA A 125 -2.83 -13.75 14.64
C ALA A 125 -2.53 -12.36 15.27
N GLU A 126 -2.11 -11.40 14.45
CA GLU A 126 -1.71 -10.07 14.89
C GLU A 126 -2.55 -8.94 14.25
N THR A 127 -3.68 -9.29 13.64
CA THR A 127 -4.58 -8.32 12.99
C THR A 127 -4.89 -7.15 13.92
N GLY A 128 -4.79 -5.91 13.40
CA GLY A 128 -5.00 -4.67 14.15
C GLY A 128 -3.82 -4.25 15.03
N ARG A 129 -2.73 -5.02 15.11
CA ARG A 129 -1.52 -4.64 15.86
C ARG A 129 -0.47 -4.06 14.91
N PHE A 130 0.19 -2.99 15.35
CA PHE A 130 1.34 -2.46 14.62
C PHE A 130 2.47 -3.48 14.56
N ARG A 131 3.07 -3.60 13.38
CA ARG A 131 4.29 -4.39 13.13
C ARG A 131 5.17 -3.64 12.14
N PRO A 132 6.48 -3.53 12.37
CA PRO A 132 7.38 -2.89 11.44
C PRO A 132 7.51 -3.74 10.17
N MET A 133 6.98 -3.24 9.07
CA MET A 133 6.95 -3.89 7.76
C MET A 133 7.39 -2.91 6.69
N HIS A 134 7.67 -3.43 5.51
CA HIS A 134 7.90 -2.65 4.31
C HIS A 134 7.32 -3.36 3.10
N CYS A 135 6.66 -2.61 2.23
CA CYS A 135 6.19 -3.12 0.94
C CYS A 135 6.68 -2.20 -0.18
N ASP A 136 7.06 -2.82 -1.29
CA ASP A 136 7.44 -2.16 -2.53
C ASP A 136 6.46 -2.55 -3.64
N ILE A 137 6.21 -1.65 -4.59
CA ILE A 137 5.39 -1.91 -5.78
C ILE A 137 6.30 -2.42 -6.88
N VAL A 138 6.00 -3.60 -7.42
CA VAL A 138 6.72 -4.15 -8.57
C VAL A 138 6.45 -3.30 -9.81
N VAL A 139 7.51 -2.80 -10.44
CA VAL A 139 7.45 -1.97 -11.64
C VAL A 139 8.01 -2.68 -12.87
N ARG A 140 8.80 -3.72 -12.68
CA ARG A 140 9.32 -4.56 -13.77
C ARG A 140 9.60 -5.97 -13.29
N ALA A 141 9.22 -6.97 -14.08
CA ALA A 141 9.60 -8.37 -13.91
C ALA A 141 10.44 -8.80 -15.14
N MET A 142 11.57 -9.48 -14.88
CA MET A 142 12.49 -9.93 -15.89
C MET A 142 13.14 -11.26 -15.47
N PRO A 143 13.74 -12.02 -16.39
CA PRO A 143 14.47 -13.24 -16.02
C PRO A 143 15.54 -12.97 -14.95
N GLY A 144 15.46 -13.67 -13.82
CA GLY A 144 16.40 -13.60 -12.71
C GLY A 144 16.23 -12.40 -11.76
N ALA A 145 15.28 -11.48 -12.01
CA ALA A 145 15.06 -10.36 -11.11
C ALA A 145 13.67 -9.72 -11.25
N VAL A 146 13.24 -9.02 -10.19
CA VAL A 146 12.18 -8.01 -10.23
C VAL A 146 12.73 -6.67 -9.77
N GLU A 147 12.21 -5.59 -10.34
CA GLU A 147 12.45 -4.23 -9.87
C GLU A 147 11.19 -3.70 -9.21
N ALA A 148 11.34 -3.12 -8.02
CA ALA A 148 10.23 -2.58 -7.26
C ALA A 148 10.58 -1.21 -6.66
N VAL A 149 9.56 -0.38 -6.44
CA VAL A 149 9.69 0.97 -5.90
C VAL A 149 9.07 1.05 -4.52
N GLY A 150 9.86 1.51 -3.56
CA GLY A 150 9.43 1.78 -2.19
C GLY A 150 9.76 3.19 -1.73
N GLY A 151 9.01 3.66 -0.74
CA GLY A 151 9.24 4.96 -0.11
C GLY A 151 10.03 4.84 1.20
N ASN A 152 10.68 5.93 1.58
CA ASN A 152 11.45 6.02 2.83
C ASN A 152 12.56 4.96 2.97
N ILE A 153 13.24 4.66 1.88
CA ILE A 153 14.42 3.81 1.87
C ILE A 153 15.63 4.74 1.81
N ARG A 154 16.40 4.83 2.92
CA ARG A 154 17.52 5.77 3.05
C ARG A 154 17.07 7.20 2.67
N ASP A 155 15.94 7.63 3.25
CA ASP A 155 15.35 8.96 3.07
C ASP A 155 14.95 9.31 1.62
N ALA A 156 14.60 8.30 0.82
CA ALA A 156 14.23 8.52 -0.57
C ALA A 156 13.16 7.52 -1.07
N VAL A 157 12.52 7.87 -2.19
CA VAL A 157 11.84 6.89 -3.04
C VAL A 157 12.92 6.18 -3.86
N THR A 158 12.97 4.86 -3.73
CA THR A 158 14.07 4.07 -4.28
C THR A 158 13.54 2.96 -5.18
N LEU A 159 14.18 2.79 -6.34
CA LEU A 159 14.07 1.60 -7.16
C LEU A 159 15.05 0.54 -6.63
N ALA A 160 14.53 -0.57 -6.17
CA ALA A 160 15.31 -1.71 -5.72
C ALA A 160 15.19 -2.87 -6.70
N ARG A 161 16.25 -3.68 -6.82
CA ARG A 161 16.27 -4.89 -7.63
C ARG A 161 16.43 -6.10 -6.72
N PHE A 162 15.49 -7.05 -6.85
CA PHE A 162 15.47 -8.28 -6.06
C PHE A 162 15.65 -9.49 -6.97
N ALA A 163 16.56 -10.40 -6.56
CA ALA A 163 16.84 -11.61 -7.31
C ALA A 163 15.66 -12.59 -7.25
N THR A 164 15.44 -13.31 -8.37
CA THR A 164 14.43 -14.34 -8.48
C THR A 164 15.05 -15.66 -8.93
N ASP A 165 14.36 -16.76 -8.64
CA ASP A 165 14.66 -18.07 -9.18
C ASP A 165 14.29 -18.16 -10.70
N PRO A 166 14.60 -19.28 -11.39
CA PRO A 166 14.24 -19.44 -12.79
C PRO A 166 12.73 -19.40 -13.08
N SER A 167 11.88 -19.64 -12.07
CA SER A 167 10.42 -19.53 -12.18
C SER A 167 9.90 -18.12 -11.85
N GLY A 168 10.79 -17.17 -11.58
CA GLY A 168 10.47 -15.78 -11.29
C GLY A 168 10.08 -15.50 -9.84
N ARG A 169 10.18 -16.48 -8.93
CA ARG A 169 9.87 -16.31 -7.50
C ARG A 169 11.02 -15.61 -6.78
N LEU A 170 10.68 -14.76 -5.80
CA LEU A 170 11.70 -14.05 -5.02
C LEU A 170 12.61 -15.02 -4.27
N LEU A 171 13.91 -14.81 -4.38
CA LEU A 171 14.88 -15.50 -3.54
C LEU A 171 14.86 -14.92 -2.12
N PRO A 172 15.21 -15.75 -1.10
CA PRO A 172 15.40 -15.26 0.26
C PRO A 172 16.37 -14.07 0.31
N ARG A 173 16.08 -13.10 1.16
CA ARG A 173 16.99 -11.97 1.36
C ARG A 173 18.22 -12.38 2.19
N PRO A 174 19.34 -11.69 2.04
CA PRO A 174 20.52 -11.92 2.85
C PRO A 174 20.22 -11.87 4.35
N ARG A 175 21.00 -12.61 5.13
CA ARG A 175 20.86 -12.62 6.60
C ARG A 175 21.04 -11.21 7.16
N GLY A 176 20.11 -10.79 8.02
CA GLY A 176 20.10 -9.45 8.62
C GLY A 176 19.27 -8.43 7.84
N GLU A 177 18.80 -8.77 6.64
CA GLU A 177 17.81 -7.97 5.93
C GLU A 177 16.37 -8.38 6.29
N PRO A 178 15.37 -7.48 6.05
CA PRO A 178 13.97 -7.79 6.25
C PRO A 178 13.55 -9.05 5.49
N THR A 179 12.74 -9.92 6.11
CA THR A 179 12.33 -11.20 5.53
C THR A 179 11.07 -11.05 4.69
N TRP A 180 11.07 -11.56 3.47
CA TRP A 180 9.85 -11.66 2.66
C TRP A 180 8.82 -12.56 3.33
N PHE A 181 7.55 -12.12 3.38
CA PHE A 181 6.48 -12.94 3.95
C PHE A 181 5.20 -12.95 3.09
N ALA A 182 5.02 -11.99 2.17
CA ALA A 182 3.83 -11.92 1.34
C ALA A 182 4.08 -11.28 -0.02
N ILE A 183 3.34 -11.73 -1.01
CA ILE A 183 3.09 -11.05 -2.27
C ILE A 183 1.59 -10.74 -2.32
N LEU A 184 1.21 -9.47 -2.49
CA LEU A 184 -0.18 -9.08 -2.72
C LEU A 184 -0.36 -8.96 -4.23
N GLU A 185 -1.03 -9.94 -4.83
CA GLU A 185 -1.42 -9.90 -6.24
C GLU A 185 -2.38 -8.74 -6.47
N ASN A 186 -1.99 -7.82 -7.31
CA ASN A 186 -2.85 -6.73 -7.73
C ASN A 186 -3.79 -7.20 -8.86
N ARG A 187 -5.09 -7.18 -8.59
CA ARG A 187 -6.15 -7.57 -9.54
C ARG A 187 -6.94 -6.38 -10.06
N LEU A 188 -6.56 -5.15 -9.69
CA LEU A 188 -7.17 -3.92 -10.20
C LEU A 188 -7.08 -3.90 -11.74
N GLY A 189 -8.20 -3.53 -12.39
CA GLY A 189 -8.31 -3.55 -13.84
C GLY A 189 -8.44 -4.95 -14.47
N ARG A 190 -8.32 -6.03 -13.70
CA ARG A 190 -8.55 -7.41 -14.15
C ARG A 190 -9.90 -7.97 -13.66
N LEU A 191 -10.50 -7.32 -12.68
CA LEU A 191 -11.84 -7.65 -12.21
C LEU A 191 -12.85 -7.24 -13.30
N PRO A 192 -13.93 -8.01 -13.53
CA PRO A 192 -15.00 -7.58 -14.40
C PRO A 192 -15.48 -6.21 -13.92
N PRO A 193 -15.73 -5.25 -14.83
CA PRO A 193 -16.32 -3.98 -14.42
C PRO A 193 -17.61 -4.29 -13.66
N PHE A 194 -17.80 -3.68 -12.50
CA PHE A 194 -19.07 -3.76 -11.80
C PHE A 194 -20.16 -3.35 -12.79
N TRP A 195 -21.13 -4.23 -13.02
CA TRP A 195 -22.29 -3.93 -13.87
C TRP A 195 -23.06 -2.80 -13.20
N VAL A 196 -22.84 -1.59 -13.64
CA VAL A 196 -23.76 -0.50 -13.36
C VAL A 196 -24.93 -0.75 -14.30
N SER A 197 -26.07 -1.18 -13.75
CA SER A 197 -27.29 -1.32 -14.54
C SER A 197 -27.53 0.01 -15.26
N PRO A 198 -27.63 0.03 -16.60
CA PRO A 198 -27.85 1.27 -17.33
C PRO A 198 -29.20 1.93 -17.03
N ASN A 199 -30.08 1.22 -16.32
CA ASN A 199 -31.36 1.75 -15.83
C ASN A 199 -31.47 1.47 -14.33
N PRO A 200 -31.21 2.43 -13.45
CA PRO A 200 -31.67 2.33 -12.08
C PRO A 200 -33.18 2.20 -12.09
N PRO A 201 -33.81 1.32 -11.29
CA PRO A 201 -35.24 1.24 -11.21
C PRO A 201 -35.78 2.64 -10.90
N ALA A 202 -36.74 3.11 -11.70
CA ALA A 202 -37.41 4.38 -11.46
C ALA A 202 -37.88 4.39 -10.00
N SER A 203 -37.42 5.36 -9.22
CA SER A 203 -37.88 5.55 -7.86
C SER A 203 -39.37 5.89 -7.90
N SER A 204 -40.22 4.92 -7.60
CA SER A 204 -41.63 5.13 -7.33
C SER A 204 -41.75 5.85 -5.99
N PHE A 205 -41.60 7.17 -6.01
CA PHE A 205 -42.13 7.99 -4.94
C PHE A 205 -43.65 8.05 -5.15
N PRO A 206 -44.47 7.66 -4.18
CA PRO A 206 -45.89 7.86 -4.28
C PRO A 206 -46.19 9.38 -4.28
N ASN A 207 -46.87 9.84 -5.32
CA ASN A 207 -47.41 11.18 -5.35
C ASN A 207 -48.38 11.34 -4.18
N HIS A 208 -48.02 12.12 -3.19
CA HIS A 208 -48.98 12.62 -2.21
C HIS A 208 -49.82 13.69 -2.90
N GLU A 209 -51.00 13.26 -3.41
CA GLU A 209 -52.10 14.20 -3.69
C GLU A 209 -52.60 14.74 -2.36
N GLY A 210 -52.40 16.03 -2.13
CA GLY A 210 -52.99 16.75 -1.01
C GLY A 210 -54.50 16.94 -1.27
N PRO A 211 -55.33 16.98 -0.22
CA PRO A 211 -56.76 17.14 -0.35
C PRO A 211 -57.11 18.53 -0.87
N ALA A 212 -57.96 18.58 -1.92
CA ALA A 212 -58.62 19.78 -2.37
C ALA A 212 -59.67 20.22 -1.34
N SER A 213 -59.65 21.46 -0.97
CA SER A 213 -60.73 22.20 -0.30
C SER A 213 -60.91 23.57 -0.94
#